data_1c23a2f502de8ae7727891fb1e169f46
#
_entry.id   1c23a2f502de8ae7727891fb1e169f46
#
_cell.length_a   1.000
_cell.length_b   1.000
_cell.length_c   1.000
_cell.angle_alpha   90.00
_cell.angle_beta   90.00
_cell.angle_gamma   90.00
#
_symmetry.space_group_name_H-M   'P 1'
#
loop_
_entity.id
_entity.type
_entity.pdbx_description
1 polymer ?
#
loop_
_entity_poly.entity_id
_entity_poly.type
_entity_poly.pdbx_seq_one_letter_code
_entity_poly.pdbx_strand_id
1 'polypeptide(L)'
;MPAPTPLLNSIFLPRQLASVIGVGFRRFAYIVYVIQGSLKYRNFKLPKRRGGERLIEAPRWPLLRIQKELRPLVDELYRPRGVVHGFLKDRSVLTNARVHLKARWVLSLDLQDFFHAVTFGRIKGRLEANPFNLTPPIAHAIANAACVSGRLPQGGALSPVLSNMVADRLDGELSRLCRKFRCRYTRYADDITISTGAARFPHALAHLDDGEKRTLIIGEALRALIESNDFKLNESKSRLSGRGDRQEVTGLIVNEKLNVPRTFVRQIRAMMHAWEKFGRVAAEAEHLTKWRKSDGRLRKHDRDNFEHILRGKLEFLKCVQGENEPVCRKLLLRFNALPDRSTTSFRLLPASAIELLRESTYCLDITKYVGPSSEGSAHVREYFTGTAFFLKGVGLVTCEHCTGDEMQIYHPDRKHLKYRVHPLKVDALADVAILEVLDTMLPSPRVELEAAVSAVAIGDEVRVAGFPAKFPEGSISIARTEVIATYDRSRHPVIWKGDATVRYLIEKGVPDGVSGGPVLDARGMVIGLGVKGPSEDDPLVPCEVVPISAVQRLLRTS
;
A
#
# COMPACT_ATOMS: atom_id res chain seq x y z
N MET A 1 -34.47 -10.92 13.65
CA MET A 1 -33.94 -10.03 12.61
C MET A 1 -34.48 -8.64 12.86
N PRO A 2 -33.70 -7.57 12.84
CA PRO A 2 -34.24 -6.22 12.91
C PRO A 2 -35.15 -5.99 11.72
N ALA A 3 -36.31 -5.33 11.96
CA ALA A 3 -37.25 -5.00 10.90
C ALA A 3 -36.55 -4.19 9.80
N PRO A 4 -36.85 -4.41 8.50
CA PRO A 4 -36.25 -3.64 7.42
C PRO A 4 -36.52 -2.15 7.65
N THR A 5 -35.47 -1.31 7.55
CA THR A 5 -35.58 0.14 7.67
C THR A 5 -36.53 0.63 6.57
N PRO A 6 -37.62 1.36 6.89
CA PRO A 6 -38.53 1.83 5.86
C PRO A 6 -37.83 2.75 4.88
N LEU A 7 -38.10 2.60 3.59
CA LEU A 7 -37.59 3.46 2.53
C LEU A 7 -38.04 4.91 2.81
N LEU A 8 -37.14 5.88 2.66
CA LEU A 8 -37.40 7.30 2.98
C LEU A 8 -38.63 7.87 2.22
N ASN A 9 -38.91 7.37 1.01
CA ASN A 9 -40.08 7.75 0.21
C ASN A 9 -41.42 7.21 0.75
N SER A 10 -41.41 6.27 1.70
CA SER A 10 -42.62 5.82 2.40
C SER A 10 -42.93 6.61 3.68
N ILE A 11 -42.12 7.63 3.98
CA ILE A 11 -42.25 8.51 5.15
C ILE A 11 -42.86 9.83 4.69
N PHE A 12 -44.00 10.21 5.27
CA PHE A 12 -44.77 11.39 4.83
C PHE A 12 -44.70 12.57 5.82
N LEU A 13 -44.48 12.28 7.09
CA LEU A 13 -44.51 13.29 8.16
C LEU A 13 -43.18 13.31 8.95
N PRO A 14 -42.74 14.52 9.41
CA PRO A 14 -41.53 14.65 10.22
C PRO A 14 -41.55 13.84 11.53
N ARG A 15 -42.74 13.52 12.09
CA ARG A 15 -42.88 12.66 13.27
C ARG A 15 -42.46 11.23 12.95
N GLN A 16 -42.83 10.73 11.80
CA GLN A 16 -42.40 9.37 11.34
C GLN A 16 -40.91 9.35 11.09
N LEU A 17 -40.35 10.40 10.45
CA LEU A 17 -38.92 10.52 10.23
C LEU A 17 -38.14 10.51 11.57
N ALA A 18 -38.62 11.28 12.56
CA ALA A 18 -38.02 11.29 13.90
C ALA A 18 -38.04 9.91 14.57
N SER A 19 -39.14 9.17 14.43
CA SER A 19 -39.29 7.81 14.95
C SER A 19 -38.28 6.84 14.29
N VAL A 20 -38.15 6.87 12.96
CA VAL A 20 -37.26 6.00 12.20
C VAL A 20 -35.79 6.21 12.60
N ILE A 21 -35.38 7.46 12.86
CA ILE A 21 -34.01 7.78 13.29
C ILE A 21 -33.82 7.67 14.82
N GLY A 22 -34.80 7.13 15.56
CA GLY A 22 -34.71 6.91 17.00
C GLY A 22 -34.59 8.19 17.83
N VAL A 23 -35.25 9.30 17.40
CA VAL A 23 -35.25 10.58 18.11
C VAL A 23 -36.69 10.99 18.43
N GLY A 24 -36.98 11.32 19.69
CA GLY A 24 -38.30 11.81 20.07
C GLY A 24 -38.69 13.09 19.29
N PHE A 25 -39.92 13.13 18.77
CA PHE A 25 -40.35 14.20 17.84
C PHE A 25 -40.17 15.60 18.42
N ARG A 26 -40.50 15.84 19.68
CA ARG A 26 -40.32 17.17 20.32
C ARG A 26 -38.85 17.62 20.27
N ARG A 27 -37.92 16.69 20.56
CA ARG A 27 -36.48 16.96 20.51
C ARG A 27 -35.99 17.16 19.07
N PHE A 28 -36.46 16.34 18.14
CA PHE A 28 -36.18 16.49 16.70
C PHE A 28 -36.62 17.87 16.22
N ALA A 29 -37.89 18.24 16.46
CA ALA A 29 -38.45 19.52 16.03
C ALA A 29 -37.70 20.73 16.63
N TYR A 30 -37.37 20.64 17.92
CA TYR A 30 -36.57 21.69 18.57
C TYR A 30 -35.21 21.88 17.94
N ILE A 31 -34.46 20.78 17.72
CA ILE A 31 -33.10 20.82 17.14
C ILE A 31 -33.15 21.28 15.68
N VAL A 32 -34.10 20.78 14.90
CA VAL A 32 -34.15 21.03 13.44
C VAL A 32 -34.74 22.39 13.14
N TYR A 33 -35.78 22.85 13.85
CA TYR A 33 -36.54 24.05 13.48
C TYR A 33 -36.33 25.26 14.41
N VAL A 34 -36.05 25.02 15.70
CA VAL A 34 -36.03 26.11 16.70
C VAL A 34 -34.60 26.59 16.99
N ILE A 35 -33.65 25.70 17.21
CA ILE A 35 -32.27 26.10 17.48
C ILE A 35 -31.67 26.82 16.28
N GLN A 36 -30.97 27.94 16.53
CA GLN A 36 -30.39 28.77 15.48
C GLN A 36 -28.85 28.75 15.47
N GLY A 37 -28.27 28.97 14.32
CA GLY A 37 -26.89 29.36 13.99
C GLY A 37 -25.80 28.75 14.87
N SER A 38 -25.20 29.55 15.73
CA SER A 38 -24.06 29.19 16.58
C SER A 38 -24.34 28.09 17.63
N LEU A 39 -25.61 27.87 17.97
CA LEU A 39 -26.02 26.79 18.87
C LEU A 39 -26.11 25.44 18.13
N LYS A 40 -26.34 25.45 16.81
CA LYS A 40 -26.32 24.23 15.96
C LYS A 40 -24.93 23.84 15.49
N TYR A 41 -24.09 24.81 15.14
CA TYR A 41 -22.78 24.59 14.51
C TYR A 41 -21.66 25.23 15.31
N ARG A 42 -20.50 24.59 15.26
CA ARG A 42 -19.22 25.11 15.74
C ARG A 42 -18.40 25.53 14.54
N ASN A 43 -17.99 26.79 14.50
CA ASN A 43 -17.18 27.33 13.43
C ASN A 43 -15.71 27.35 13.84
N PHE A 44 -14.82 26.89 12.93
CA PHE A 44 -13.37 27.01 13.09
C PHE A 44 -12.71 27.07 11.71
N LYS A 45 -11.53 27.68 11.65
CA LYS A 45 -10.78 27.85 10.41
C LYS A 45 -9.67 26.82 10.30
N LEU A 46 -9.47 26.29 9.09
CA LEU A 46 -8.33 25.44 8.75
C LEU A 46 -7.49 26.11 7.66
N PRO A 47 -6.16 26.14 7.78
CA PRO A 47 -5.29 26.71 6.75
C PRO A 47 -5.35 25.88 5.47
N LYS A 48 -5.41 26.54 4.30
CA LYS A 48 -5.31 25.91 2.98
C LYS A 48 -3.85 25.69 2.59
N ARG A 49 -3.54 24.64 1.80
CA ARG A 49 -2.17 24.33 1.34
C ARG A 49 -1.48 25.47 0.57
N ARG A 50 -2.25 26.28 -0.19
CA ARG A 50 -1.75 27.36 -1.04
C ARG A 50 -1.99 28.75 -0.43
N GLY A 51 -2.14 28.83 0.89
CA GLY A 51 -2.49 30.07 1.59
C GLY A 51 -4.00 30.31 1.74
N GLY A 52 -4.36 31.19 2.67
CA GLY A 52 -5.74 31.46 3.06
C GLY A 52 -6.31 30.39 4.01
N GLU A 53 -7.54 30.59 4.43
CA GLU A 53 -8.25 29.79 5.41
C GLU A 53 -9.51 29.15 4.80
N ARG A 54 -9.89 28.00 5.35
CA ARG A 54 -11.18 27.34 5.05
C ARG A 54 -12.02 27.36 6.31
N LEU A 55 -13.20 27.97 6.24
CA LEU A 55 -14.17 27.91 7.31
C LEU A 55 -14.82 26.53 7.35
N ILE A 56 -14.74 25.87 8.50
CA ILE A 56 -15.43 24.63 8.78
C ILE A 56 -16.58 24.91 9.74
N GLU A 57 -17.77 24.53 9.33
CA GLU A 57 -19.01 24.65 10.10
C GLU A 57 -19.44 23.25 10.50
N ALA A 58 -18.94 22.78 11.65
CA ALA A 58 -19.21 21.42 12.14
C ALA A 58 -20.48 21.39 13.01
N PRO A 59 -21.46 20.50 12.73
CA PRO A 59 -22.66 20.39 13.56
C PRO A 59 -22.30 19.95 14.98
N ARG A 60 -22.94 20.56 15.99
CA ARG A 60 -22.83 20.14 17.38
C ARG A 60 -23.52 18.80 17.61
N TRP A 61 -23.19 18.11 18.68
CA TRP A 61 -23.59 16.72 18.94
C TRP A 61 -25.10 16.44 18.73
N PRO A 62 -26.06 17.22 19.22
CA PRO A 62 -27.47 16.88 19.00
C PRO A 62 -27.86 16.86 17.52
N LEU A 63 -27.40 17.86 16.73
CA LEU A 63 -27.65 17.91 15.28
C LEU A 63 -26.82 16.89 14.52
N LEU A 64 -25.56 16.70 14.91
CA LEU A 64 -24.68 15.70 14.30
C LEU A 64 -25.26 14.28 14.39
N ARG A 65 -25.88 13.94 15.54
CA ARG A 65 -26.57 12.65 15.69
C ARG A 65 -27.69 12.52 14.68
N ILE A 66 -28.58 13.54 14.59
CA ILE A 66 -29.68 13.52 13.61
C ILE A 66 -29.13 13.38 12.18
N GLN A 67 -28.09 14.13 11.80
CA GLN A 67 -27.50 14.03 10.47
C GLN A 67 -26.88 12.65 10.20
N LYS A 68 -26.26 12.03 11.20
CA LYS A 68 -25.66 10.69 11.06
C LYS A 68 -26.72 9.61 10.88
N GLU A 69 -27.84 9.70 11.60
CA GLU A 69 -28.95 8.74 11.45
C GLU A 69 -29.74 8.95 10.15
N LEU A 70 -29.85 10.20 9.67
CA LEU A 70 -30.48 10.50 8.38
C LEU A 70 -29.63 10.06 7.18
N ARG A 71 -28.29 10.08 7.33
CA ARG A 71 -27.38 9.86 6.20
C ARG A 71 -27.60 8.52 5.49
N PRO A 72 -27.69 7.36 6.16
CA PRO A 72 -27.95 6.09 5.48
C PRO A 72 -29.24 6.10 4.66
N LEU A 73 -30.31 6.74 5.18
CA LEU A 73 -31.59 6.84 4.49
C LEU A 73 -31.50 7.68 3.21
N VAL A 74 -30.71 8.77 3.27
CA VAL A 74 -30.48 9.64 2.10
C VAL A 74 -29.50 8.99 1.11
N ASP A 75 -28.47 8.29 1.59
CA ASP A 75 -27.52 7.54 0.74
C ASP A 75 -28.26 6.44 -0.04
N GLU A 76 -29.27 5.78 0.55
CA GLU A 76 -30.08 4.75 -0.10
C GLU A 76 -30.94 5.28 -1.24
N LEU A 77 -31.45 6.51 -1.12
CA LEU A 77 -32.20 7.16 -2.19
C LEU A 77 -31.34 7.54 -3.39
N TYR A 78 -30.05 7.82 -3.17
CA TYR A 78 -29.19 8.35 -4.22
C TYR A 78 -28.59 7.27 -5.09
N ARG A 79 -28.87 7.31 -6.40
CA ARG A 79 -28.24 6.47 -7.41
C ARG A 79 -27.23 7.31 -8.19
N PRO A 80 -25.94 7.30 -7.80
CA PRO A 80 -24.93 8.17 -8.42
C PRO A 80 -24.66 7.74 -9.87
N ARG A 81 -24.43 8.73 -10.75
CA ARG A 81 -23.95 8.50 -12.11
C ARG A 81 -22.54 7.90 -12.07
N GLY A 82 -22.18 7.12 -13.10
CA GLY A 82 -20.86 6.50 -13.22
C GLY A 82 -19.68 7.49 -13.21
N VAL A 83 -19.93 8.75 -13.54
CA VAL A 83 -18.95 9.84 -13.61
C VAL A 83 -18.64 10.50 -12.25
N VAL A 84 -19.44 10.24 -11.21
CA VAL A 84 -19.25 10.81 -9.86
C VAL A 84 -18.33 9.90 -9.06
N HIS A 85 -17.24 10.42 -8.50
CA HIS A 85 -16.26 9.67 -7.73
C HIS A 85 -16.08 10.17 -6.28
N GLY A 86 -16.49 11.41 -5.99
CA GLY A 86 -16.38 11.98 -4.65
C GLY A 86 -17.50 11.53 -3.73
N PHE A 87 -17.16 11.23 -2.46
CA PHE A 87 -18.10 10.94 -1.37
C PHE A 87 -18.95 9.67 -1.52
N LEU A 88 -18.56 8.75 -2.35
CA LEU A 88 -19.26 7.50 -2.60
C LEU A 88 -18.46 6.31 -2.04
N LYS A 89 -19.21 5.31 -1.57
CA LYS A 89 -18.63 4.01 -1.21
C LYS A 89 -18.01 3.38 -2.48
N ASP A 90 -16.89 2.71 -2.33
CA ASP A 90 -16.15 2.01 -3.41
C ASP A 90 -15.62 2.93 -4.54
N ARG A 91 -15.67 4.26 -4.32
CA ARG A 91 -15.08 5.28 -5.19
C ARG A 91 -14.00 6.05 -4.43
N SER A 92 -12.97 6.49 -5.14
CA SER A 92 -11.82 7.17 -4.55
C SER A 92 -11.13 8.09 -5.56
N VAL A 93 -10.12 8.83 -5.11
CA VAL A 93 -9.22 9.59 -6.01
C VAL A 93 -8.54 8.68 -7.05
N LEU A 94 -8.31 7.40 -6.71
CA LEU A 94 -7.76 6.40 -7.63
C LEU A 94 -8.74 6.05 -8.75
N THR A 95 -10.00 5.74 -8.40
CA THR A 95 -11.02 5.41 -9.40
C THR A 95 -11.29 6.58 -10.33
N ASN A 96 -11.23 7.82 -9.80
CA ASN A 96 -11.34 9.04 -10.57
C ASN A 96 -10.19 9.20 -11.57
N ALA A 97 -8.96 9.12 -11.09
CA ALA A 97 -7.75 9.30 -11.88
C ALA A 97 -7.59 8.23 -12.97
N ARG A 98 -8.00 6.97 -12.70
CA ARG A 98 -7.93 5.87 -13.68
C ARG A 98 -8.69 6.14 -14.97
N VAL A 99 -9.80 6.88 -14.91
CA VAL A 99 -10.59 7.24 -16.11
C VAL A 99 -9.77 8.07 -17.09
N HIS A 100 -8.81 8.88 -16.60
CA HIS A 100 -8.06 9.85 -17.37
C HIS A 100 -6.64 9.41 -17.72
N LEU A 101 -6.29 8.15 -17.43
CA LEU A 101 -4.97 7.59 -17.75
C LEU A 101 -4.66 7.70 -19.24
N LYS A 102 -3.37 8.06 -19.54
CA LYS A 102 -2.80 8.13 -20.90
C LYS A 102 -3.58 9.05 -21.83
N ALA A 103 -4.32 10.00 -21.27
CA ALA A 103 -4.98 11.01 -22.10
C ALA A 103 -3.96 11.95 -22.75
N ARG A 104 -4.23 12.43 -23.95
CA ARG A 104 -3.37 13.42 -24.62
C ARG A 104 -3.55 14.79 -23.97
N TRP A 105 -4.77 15.10 -23.54
CA TRP A 105 -5.13 16.34 -22.88
C TRP A 105 -5.98 16.08 -21.64
N VAL A 106 -5.71 16.82 -20.58
CA VAL A 106 -6.49 16.80 -19.35
C VAL A 106 -6.81 18.24 -18.95
N LEU A 107 -8.10 18.56 -18.90
CA LEU A 107 -8.64 19.80 -18.36
C LEU A 107 -9.12 19.53 -16.94
N SER A 108 -8.56 20.24 -15.97
CA SER A 108 -8.99 20.24 -14.57
C SER A 108 -9.68 21.56 -14.26
N LEU A 109 -10.86 21.50 -13.68
CA LEU A 109 -11.68 22.66 -13.30
C LEU A 109 -12.06 22.53 -11.82
N ASP A 110 -12.15 23.64 -11.10
CA ASP A 110 -12.56 23.72 -9.70
C ASP A 110 -13.83 24.56 -9.60
N LEU A 111 -14.86 24.05 -8.92
CA LEU A 111 -16.09 24.81 -8.67
C LEU A 111 -15.91 25.68 -7.43
N GLN A 112 -16.14 26.99 -7.59
CA GLN A 112 -16.02 27.95 -6.50
C GLN A 112 -17.09 27.69 -5.44
N ASP A 113 -16.68 27.64 -4.17
CA ASP A 113 -17.57 27.53 -3.00
C ASP A 113 -18.66 26.44 -3.15
N PHE A 114 -18.31 25.29 -3.72
CA PHE A 114 -19.19 24.19 -4.13
C PHE A 114 -20.28 23.86 -3.11
N PHE A 115 -19.93 23.67 -1.82
CA PHE A 115 -20.94 23.38 -0.80
C PHE A 115 -21.88 24.57 -0.55
N HIS A 116 -21.35 25.78 -0.52
CA HIS A 116 -22.16 26.99 -0.26
C HIS A 116 -23.05 27.37 -1.44
N ALA A 117 -22.70 26.94 -2.67
CA ALA A 117 -23.57 27.09 -3.83
C ALA A 117 -24.81 26.17 -3.74
N VAL A 118 -24.79 25.15 -2.88
CA VAL A 118 -25.94 24.28 -2.63
C VAL A 118 -26.80 24.90 -1.52
N THR A 119 -27.84 25.63 -1.93
CA THR A 119 -28.76 26.32 -1.01
C THR A 119 -29.85 25.40 -0.50
N PHE A 120 -30.49 25.82 0.59
CA PHE A 120 -31.70 25.18 1.14
C PHE A 120 -32.77 24.91 0.09
N GLY A 121 -33.09 25.93 -0.74
CA GLY A 121 -34.09 25.81 -1.81
C GLY A 121 -33.73 24.74 -2.85
N ARG A 122 -32.46 24.70 -3.24
CA ARG A 122 -31.97 23.68 -4.20
C ARG A 122 -32.08 22.27 -3.62
N ILE A 123 -31.74 22.08 -2.33
CA ILE A 123 -31.88 20.77 -1.67
C ILE A 123 -33.35 20.36 -1.60
N LYS A 124 -34.20 21.24 -1.08
CA LYS A 124 -35.64 21.00 -0.94
C LYS A 124 -36.27 20.66 -2.29
N GLY A 125 -36.07 21.52 -3.30
CA GLY A 125 -36.60 21.28 -4.65
C GLY A 125 -36.08 20.00 -5.29
N ARG A 126 -34.78 19.66 -5.06
CA ARG A 126 -34.20 18.39 -5.59
C ARG A 126 -34.82 17.15 -4.94
N LEU A 127 -35.05 17.18 -3.63
CA LEU A 127 -35.67 16.08 -2.89
C LEU A 127 -37.16 15.89 -3.25
N GLU A 128 -37.89 16.97 -3.56
CA GLU A 128 -39.28 16.92 -4.02
C GLU A 128 -39.42 16.45 -5.48
N ALA A 129 -38.39 16.69 -6.30
CA ALA A 129 -38.42 16.34 -7.72
C ALA A 129 -38.11 14.86 -7.97
N ASN A 130 -38.53 14.37 -9.15
CA ASN A 130 -38.15 13.03 -9.65
C ASN A 130 -36.60 12.90 -9.74
N PRO A 131 -36.02 11.77 -9.35
CA PRO A 131 -36.63 10.49 -8.97
C PRO A 131 -36.92 10.34 -7.48
N PHE A 132 -36.65 11.36 -6.63
CA PHE A 132 -36.76 11.21 -5.17
C PHE A 132 -38.19 11.31 -4.67
N ASN A 133 -38.98 12.25 -5.19
CA ASN A 133 -40.40 12.44 -4.93
C ASN A 133 -40.79 12.44 -3.43
N LEU A 134 -39.90 13.03 -2.58
CA LEU A 134 -40.22 13.18 -1.16
C LEU A 134 -41.30 14.21 -0.93
N THR A 135 -42.14 13.98 0.08
CA THR A 135 -43.16 14.97 0.45
C THR A 135 -42.51 16.28 0.91
N PRO A 136 -43.17 17.45 0.68
CA PRO A 136 -42.63 18.73 1.07
C PRO A 136 -42.24 18.83 2.56
N PRO A 137 -42.99 18.27 3.54
CA PRO A 137 -42.57 18.28 4.93
C PRO A 137 -41.27 17.50 5.19
N ILE A 138 -41.04 16.39 4.50
CA ILE A 138 -39.81 15.57 4.67
C ILE A 138 -38.62 16.25 4.00
N ALA A 139 -38.79 16.71 2.76
CA ALA A 139 -37.76 17.48 2.06
C ALA A 139 -37.30 18.71 2.85
N HIS A 140 -38.28 19.44 3.44
CA HIS A 140 -38.04 20.61 4.31
C HIS A 140 -37.28 20.22 5.58
N ALA A 141 -37.67 19.12 6.24
CA ALA A 141 -37.01 18.64 7.46
C ALA A 141 -35.52 18.25 7.20
N ILE A 142 -35.25 17.52 6.10
CA ILE A 142 -33.88 17.14 5.71
C ILE A 142 -33.06 18.38 5.36
N ALA A 143 -33.59 19.30 4.58
CA ALA A 143 -32.92 20.55 4.21
C ALA A 143 -32.57 21.41 5.44
N ASN A 144 -33.51 21.55 6.42
CA ASN A 144 -33.23 22.24 7.69
C ASN A 144 -32.18 21.55 8.57
N ALA A 145 -32.21 20.23 8.61
CA ALA A 145 -31.20 19.45 9.34
C ALA A 145 -29.81 19.58 8.72
N ALA A 146 -29.73 19.84 7.40
CA ALA A 146 -28.46 19.87 6.66
C ALA A 146 -27.84 21.27 6.56
N CYS A 147 -28.67 22.35 6.53
CA CYS A 147 -28.23 23.71 6.22
C CYS A 147 -27.89 24.54 7.45
N VAL A 148 -26.95 25.47 7.26
CA VAL A 148 -26.69 26.62 8.14
C VAL A 148 -26.75 27.88 7.30
N SER A 149 -27.44 28.93 7.80
CA SER A 149 -27.61 30.21 7.08
C SER A 149 -28.09 30.01 5.62
N GLY A 150 -29.02 29.06 5.41
CA GLY A 150 -29.63 28.80 4.11
C GLY A 150 -28.78 28.04 3.09
N ARG A 151 -27.62 27.49 3.48
CA ARG A 151 -26.67 26.78 2.59
C ARG A 151 -26.03 25.57 3.25
N LEU A 152 -25.48 24.62 2.44
CA LEU A 152 -24.75 23.50 2.97
C LEU A 152 -23.40 23.94 3.60
N PRO A 153 -23.14 23.52 4.84
CA PRO A 153 -21.85 23.78 5.50
C PRO A 153 -20.74 22.88 5.00
N GLN A 154 -19.50 23.38 5.08
CA GLN A 154 -18.31 22.52 5.01
C GLN A 154 -18.10 21.87 6.38
N GLY A 155 -18.50 20.59 6.53
CA GLY A 155 -18.35 19.83 7.78
C GLY A 155 -19.62 19.13 8.25
N GLY A 156 -20.77 19.33 7.59
CA GLY A 156 -22.02 18.60 7.86
C GLY A 156 -21.94 17.13 7.39
N ALA A 157 -22.53 16.20 8.15
CA ALA A 157 -22.54 14.79 7.79
C ALA A 157 -23.40 14.48 6.56
N LEU A 158 -24.44 15.29 6.29
CA LEU A 158 -25.31 15.19 5.11
C LEU A 158 -24.76 15.95 3.89
N SER A 159 -23.82 16.91 4.11
CA SER A 159 -23.34 17.76 3.02
C SER A 159 -22.78 16.98 1.82
N PRO A 160 -22.01 15.89 1.98
CA PRO A 160 -21.47 15.14 0.85
C PRO A 160 -22.53 14.54 -0.07
N VAL A 161 -23.53 13.84 0.47
CA VAL A 161 -24.57 13.18 -0.34
C VAL A 161 -25.50 14.20 -0.98
N LEU A 162 -25.96 15.21 -0.22
CA LEU A 162 -26.87 16.23 -0.73
C LEU A 162 -26.22 17.10 -1.81
N SER A 163 -24.93 17.41 -1.69
CA SER A 163 -24.20 18.11 -2.75
C SER A 163 -24.13 17.31 -4.04
N ASN A 164 -23.92 16.00 -3.95
CA ASN A 164 -23.97 15.12 -5.12
C ASN A 164 -25.36 15.03 -5.75
N MET A 165 -26.42 14.94 -4.92
CA MET A 165 -27.80 14.89 -5.42
C MET A 165 -28.20 16.18 -6.18
N VAL A 166 -27.78 17.35 -5.68
CA VAL A 166 -28.03 18.63 -6.34
C VAL A 166 -27.21 18.78 -7.61
N ALA A 167 -25.95 18.31 -7.63
CA ALA A 167 -25.09 18.38 -8.80
C ALA A 167 -25.42 17.33 -9.88
N ASP A 168 -26.37 16.40 -9.65
CA ASP A 168 -26.70 15.33 -10.59
C ASP A 168 -27.15 15.83 -11.98
N ARG A 169 -27.88 16.97 -12.01
CA ARG A 169 -28.27 17.60 -13.28
C ARG A 169 -27.03 18.09 -14.04
N LEU A 170 -26.13 18.81 -13.37
CA LEU A 170 -24.84 19.27 -13.93
C LEU A 170 -24.05 18.07 -14.49
N ASP A 171 -23.95 16.97 -13.72
CA ASP A 171 -23.24 15.75 -14.16
C ASP A 171 -23.85 15.17 -15.43
N GLY A 172 -25.18 15.16 -15.51
CA GLY A 172 -25.89 14.67 -16.70
C GLY A 172 -25.65 15.54 -17.93
N GLU A 173 -25.66 16.85 -17.78
CA GLU A 173 -25.46 17.81 -18.86
C GLU A 173 -24.00 17.84 -19.31
N LEU A 174 -23.03 17.86 -18.39
CA LEU A 174 -21.59 17.77 -18.71
C LEU A 174 -21.24 16.45 -19.38
N SER A 175 -21.83 15.34 -18.92
CA SER A 175 -21.61 14.04 -19.58
C SER A 175 -22.09 14.03 -21.04
N ARG A 176 -23.23 14.67 -21.34
CA ARG A 176 -23.73 14.81 -22.70
C ARG A 176 -22.83 15.70 -23.56
N LEU A 177 -22.42 16.86 -23.01
CA LEU A 177 -21.53 17.80 -23.69
C LEU A 177 -20.18 17.16 -24.00
N CYS A 178 -19.54 16.51 -23.02
CA CYS A 178 -18.25 15.83 -23.21
C CYS A 178 -18.33 14.70 -24.23
N ARG A 179 -19.42 13.92 -24.23
CA ARG A 179 -19.65 12.85 -25.20
C ARG A 179 -19.73 13.36 -26.64
N LYS A 180 -20.39 14.51 -26.86
CA LYS A 180 -20.44 15.18 -28.17
C LYS A 180 -19.05 15.47 -28.73
N PHE A 181 -18.09 15.80 -27.86
CA PHE A 181 -16.70 16.08 -28.23
C PHE A 181 -15.74 14.90 -28.05
N ARG A 182 -16.23 13.68 -27.82
CA ARG A 182 -15.41 12.48 -27.58
C ARG A 182 -14.45 12.64 -26.42
N CYS A 183 -14.88 13.36 -25.37
CA CYS A 183 -14.13 13.56 -24.14
C CYS A 183 -14.68 12.67 -23.02
N ARG A 184 -13.81 12.24 -22.13
CA ARG A 184 -14.16 11.60 -20.85
C ARG A 184 -14.38 12.68 -19.80
N TYR A 185 -15.39 12.52 -18.97
CA TYR A 185 -15.76 13.43 -17.90
C TYR A 185 -15.87 12.68 -16.57
N THR A 186 -15.35 13.27 -15.49
CA THR A 186 -15.60 12.81 -14.12
C THR A 186 -15.66 14.01 -13.17
N ARG A 187 -16.32 13.80 -12.00
CA ARG A 187 -16.35 14.78 -10.90
C ARG A 187 -15.98 14.12 -9.57
N TYR A 188 -15.10 14.78 -8.83
CA TYR A 188 -14.76 14.44 -7.47
C TYR A 188 -15.03 15.66 -6.56
N ALA A 189 -16.21 15.72 -5.93
CA ALA A 189 -16.71 16.89 -5.19
C ALA A 189 -16.77 18.15 -6.09
N ASP A 190 -15.95 19.14 -5.79
CA ASP A 190 -15.74 20.39 -6.52
C ASP A 190 -14.78 20.26 -7.72
N ASP A 191 -13.96 19.21 -7.76
CA ASP A 191 -13.01 18.96 -8.85
C ASP A 191 -13.71 18.29 -10.05
N ILE A 192 -13.73 18.96 -11.19
CA ILE A 192 -14.18 18.44 -12.49
C ILE A 192 -12.96 18.11 -13.33
N THR A 193 -12.96 16.95 -13.95
CA THR A 193 -11.91 16.56 -14.90
C THR A 193 -12.50 16.13 -16.22
N ILE A 194 -11.98 16.72 -17.32
CA ILE A 194 -12.32 16.37 -18.69
C ILE A 194 -11.06 15.98 -19.43
N SER A 195 -11.05 14.85 -20.13
CA SER A 195 -9.87 14.40 -20.87
C SER A 195 -10.20 13.83 -22.24
N THR A 196 -9.22 13.91 -23.15
CA THR A 196 -9.36 13.34 -24.50
C THR A 196 -8.03 12.79 -25.01
N GLY A 197 -8.10 11.78 -25.87
CA GLY A 197 -6.96 11.29 -26.67
C GLY A 197 -6.79 12.01 -28.01
N ALA A 198 -7.66 12.95 -28.37
CA ALA A 198 -7.61 13.68 -29.63
C ALA A 198 -6.33 14.51 -29.78
N ALA A 199 -5.91 14.78 -31.00
CA ALA A 199 -4.71 15.56 -31.31
C ALA A 199 -4.76 16.99 -30.73
N ARG A 200 -5.95 17.60 -30.74
CA ARG A 200 -6.23 18.91 -30.15
C ARG A 200 -7.36 18.80 -29.15
N PHE A 201 -7.30 19.60 -28.09
CA PHE A 201 -8.42 19.71 -27.16
C PHE A 201 -9.56 20.49 -27.84
N PRO A 202 -10.84 20.11 -27.67
CA PRO A 202 -11.98 20.79 -28.29
C PRO A 202 -12.07 22.25 -27.85
N HIS A 203 -11.92 23.17 -28.78
CA HIS A 203 -11.93 24.61 -28.54
C HIS A 203 -13.23 25.09 -27.87
N ALA A 204 -14.36 24.47 -28.22
CA ALA A 204 -15.66 24.77 -27.60
C ALA A 204 -15.71 24.46 -26.09
N LEU A 205 -14.83 23.61 -25.58
CA LEU A 205 -14.72 23.31 -24.15
C LEU A 205 -13.66 24.17 -23.47
N ALA A 206 -12.45 24.24 -24.05
CA ALA A 206 -11.38 25.12 -23.58
C ALA A 206 -10.22 25.17 -24.60
N HIS A 207 -9.43 26.22 -24.55
CA HIS A 207 -8.20 26.35 -25.31
C HIS A 207 -7.17 27.19 -24.57
N LEU A 208 -5.93 27.13 -24.99
CA LEU A 208 -4.88 28.04 -24.54
C LEU A 208 -4.80 29.19 -25.56
N ASP A 209 -4.70 30.41 -25.08
CA ASP A 209 -4.42 31.54 -25.97
C ASP A 209 -3.02 31.42 -26.59
N ASP A 210 -2.78 32.12 -27.70
CA ASP A 210 -1.51 32.12 -28.42
C ASP A 210 -0.47 33.10 -27.81
N GLY A 211 -0.81 33.73 -26.66
CA GLY A 211 0.08 34.65 -25.95
C GLY A 211 1.25 33.94 -25.26
N GLU A 212 2.30 34.69 -24.91
CA GLU A 212 3.50 34.16 -24.22
C GLU A 212 3.20 33.35 -22.96
N LYS A 213 2.17 33.69 -22.21
CA LYS A 213 1.78 33.02 -20.96
C LYS A 213 0.83 31.84 -21.14
N ARG A 214 0.35 31.55 -22.34
CA ARG A 214 -0.60 30.46 -22.64
C ARG A 214 -1.75 30.40 -21.63
N THR A 215 -2.51 31.47 -21.52
CA THR A 215 -3.64 31.56 -20.57
C THR A 215 -4.76 30.60 -20.98
N LEU A 216 -5.33 29.90 -20.00
CA LEU A 216 -6.46 29.02 -20.25
C LEU A 216 -7.74 29.86 -20.45
N ILE A 217 -8.39 29.65 -21.58
CA ILE A 217 -9.71 30.21 -21.89
C ILE A 217 -10.74 29.09 -21.85
N ILE A 218 -11.74 29.23 -20.98
CA ILE A 218 -12.85 28.27 -20.91
C ILE A 218 -13.86 28.59 -22.00
N GLY A 219 -14.23 27.59 -22.78
CA GLY A 219 -15.19 27.71 -23.86
C GLY A 219 -16.59 28.09 -23.37
N GLU A 220 -17.28 28.93 -24.14
CA GLU A 220 -18.60 29.47 -23.78
C GLU A 220 -19.64 28.38 -23.46
N ALA A 221 -19.68 27.30 -24.25
CA ALA A 221 -20.61 26.20 -24.03
C ALA A 221 -20.41 25.52 -22.68
N LEU A 222 -19.16 25.39 -22.22
CA LEU A 222 -18.84 24.78 -20.93
C LEU A 222 -19.15 25.73 -19.77
N ARG A 223 -18.83 27.01 -19.93
CA ARG A 223 -19.10 28.07 -18.97
C ARG A 223 -20.61 28.22 -18.73
N ALA A 224 -21.37 28.47 -19.81
CA ALA A 224 -22.82 28.66 -19.76
C ALA A 224 -23.53 27.46 -19.10
N LEU A 225 -23.08 26.23 -19.38
CA LEU A 225 -23.66 25.03 -18.78
C LEU A 225 -23.42 24.99 -17.25
N ILE A 226 -22.24 25.35 -16.79
CA ILE A 226 -21.91 25.36 -15.35
C ILE A 226 -22.73 26.47 -14.63
N GLU A 227 -22.81 27.65 -15.23
CA GLU A 227 -23.53 28.79 -14.72
C GLU A 227 -25.05 28.56 -14.71
N SER A 228 -25.62 27.91 -15.73
CA SER A 228 -27.05 27.55 -15.77
C SER A 228 -27.47 26.52 -14.71
N ASN A 229 -26.48 25.87 -14.10
CA ASN A 229 -26.65 24.97 -12.95
C ASN A 229 -26.32 25.68 -11.61
N ASP A 230 -26.25 27.02 -11.58
CA ASP A 230 -25.94 27.84 -10.40
C ASP A 230 -24.61 27.49 -9.72
N PHE A 231 -23.60 27.09 -10.50
CA PHE A 231 -22.22 26.94 -10.06
C PHE A 231 -21.31 27.94 -10.76
N LYS A 232 -20.20 28.28 -10.12
CA LYS A 232 -19.18 29.18 -10.67
C LYS A 232 -17.84 28.48 -10.77
N LEU A 233 -17.08 28.79 -11.83
CA LEU A 233 -15.73 28.28 -11.98
C LEU A 233 -14.72 29.10 -11.18
N ASN A 234 -13.76 28.43 -10.60
CA ASN A 234 -12.55 29.03 -10.05
C ASN A 234 -11.47 29.01 -11.12
N GLU A 235 -11.40 30.06 -11.92
CA GLU A 235 -10.48 30.12 -13.07
C GLU A 235 -9.01 30.06 -12.66
N SER A 236 -8.65 30.63 -11.50
CA SER A 236 -7.26 30.62 -11.00
C SER A 236 -6.72 29.22 -10.67
N LYS A 237 -7.62 28.25 -10.47
CA LYS A 237 -7.27 26.86 -10.23
C LYS A 237 -7.47 25.97 -11.46
N SER A 238 -8.16 26.46 -12.49
CA SER A 238 -8.42 25.71 -13.70
C SER A 238 -7.15 25.56 -14.54
N ARG A 239 -6.97 24.40 -15.17
CA ARG A 239 -5.75 24.09 -15.91
C ARG A 239 -6.02 23.11 -17.04
N LEU A 240 -5.45 23.40 -18.22
CA LEU A 240 -5.37 22.47 -19.35
C LEU A 240 -3.92 21.98 -19.51
N SER A 241 -3.71 20.67 -19.43
CA SER A 241 -2.40 20.03 -19.50
C SER A 241 -2.33 19.10 -20.71
N GLY A 242 -1.33 19.28 -21.56
CA GLY A 242 -1.01 18.40 -22.68
C GLY A 242 -0.15 17.20 -22.26
N ARG A 243 0.17 16.31 -23.21
CA ARG A 243 0.96 15.10 -22.94
C ARG A 243 2.38 15.39 -22.42
N GLY A 244 2.98 16.50 -22.87
CA GLY A 244 4.30 16.96 -22.40
C GLY A 244 4.28 17.59 -21.01
N ASP A 245 3.11 17.97 -20.52
CA ASP A 245 2.93 18.54 -19.21
C ASP A 245 2.71 17.45 -18.16
N ARG A 246 2.87 17.84 -16.89
CA ARG A 246 2.43 17.02 -15.77
C ARG A 246 0.90 17.03 -15.70
N GLN A 247 0.28 15.92 -16.04
CA GLN A 247 -1.17 15.72 -15.94
C GLN A 247 -1.50 15.20 -14.55
N GLU A 248 -2.28 15.98 -13.81
CA GLU A 248 -2.66 15.67 -12.44
C GLU A 248 -4.19 15.66 -12.30
N VAL A 249 -4.73 14.58 -11.73
CA VAL A 249 -6.16 14.40 -11.44
C VAL A 249 -6.32 14.03 -9.97
N THR A 250 -7.06 14.86 -9.22
CA THR A 250 -7.26 14.68 -7.76
C THR A 250 -5.98 14.38 -6.98
N GLY A 251 -4.85 15.04 -7.36
CA GLY A 251 -3.55 14.89 -6.72
C GLY A 251 -2.70 13.72 -7.20
N LEU A 252 -3.16 12.94 -8.20
CA LEU A 252 -2.43 11.82 -8.80
C LEU A 252 -1.97 12.13 -10.21
N ILE A 253 -0.80 11.63 -10.59
CA ILE A 253 -0.24 11.76 -11.94
C ILE A 253 -0.85 10.68 -12.82
N VAL A 254 -1.28 11.07 -14.05
CA VAL A 254 -2.00 10.19 -14.98
C VAL A 254 -1.36 10.09 -16.35
N ASN A 255 -0.15 10.62 -16.58
CA ASN A 255 0.50 10.63 -17.88
C ASN A 255 0.63 9.24 -18.51
N GLU A 256 1.32 8.31 -17.86
CA GLU A 256 1.56 6.95 -18.38
C GLU A 256 0.94 5.87 -17.48
N LYS A 257 1.14 5.99 -16.17
CA LYS A 257 0.56 5.13 -15.14
C LYS A 257 0.14 5.98 -13.96
N LEU A 258 -0.76 5.46 -13.12
CA LEU A 258 -1.09 6.12 -11.87
C LEU A 258 0.16 6.27 -11.02
N ASN A 259 0.42 7.48 -10.57
CA ASN A 259 1.56 7.77 -9.74
C ASN A 259 1.26 8.89 -8.75
N VAL A 260 2.08 9.01 -7.73
CA VAL A 260 2.09 10.15 -6.83
C VAL A 260 3.08 11.21 -7.31
N PRO A 261 2.92 12.48 -6.91
CA PRO A 261 3.92 13.51 -7.15
C PRO A 261 5.31 13.13 -6.61
N ARG A 262 6.38 13.47 -7.33
CA ARG A 262 7.77 13.20 -6.89
C ARG A 262 8.06 13.74 -5.49
N THR A 263 7.46 14.88 -5.12
CA THR A 263 7.58 15.47 -3.78
C THR A 263 7.04 14.56 -2.68
N PHE A 264 5.99 13.79 -2.94
CA PHE A 264 5.42 12.84 -2.00
C PHE A 264 6.41 11.71 -1.66
N VAL A 265 7.06 11.12 -2.68
CA VAL A 265 8.08 10.07 -2.50
C VAL A 265 9.31 10.64 -1.78
N ARG A 266 9.74 11.89 -2.15
CA ARG A 266 10.86 12.56 -1.47
C ARG A 266 10.58 12.77 0.02
N GLN A 267 9.35 13.13 0.40
CA GLN A 267 8.96 13.26 1.80
C GLN A 267 9.07 11.94 2.56
N ILE A 268 8.58 10.83 1.98
CA ILE A 268 8.72 9.49 2.58
C ILE A 268 10.19 9.16 2.81
N ARG A 269 11.04 9.35 1.79
CA ARG A 269 12.48 9.10 1.88
C ARG A 269 13.16 9.94 2.95
N ALA A 270 12.81 11.23 3.04
CA ALA A 270 13.35 12.13 4.04
C ALA A 270 12.94 11.73 5.47
N MET A 271 11.67 11.34 5.67
CA MET A 271 11.18 10.87 6.97
C MET A 271 11.92 9.60 7.41
N MET A 272 12.09 8.62 6.51
CA MET A 272 12.84 7.40 6.81
C MET A 272 14.31 7.69 7.12
N HIS A 273 14.96 8.54 6.31
CA HIS A 273 16.35 8.90 6.52
C HIS A 273 16.58 9.59 7.86
N ALA A 274 15.68 10.50 8.26
CA ALA A 274 15.74 11.13 9.57
C ALA A 274 15.63 10.10 10.70
N TRP A 275 14.72 9.12 10.57
CA TRP A 275 14.56 8.05 11.55
C TRP A 275 15.82 7.16 11.64
N GLU A 276 16.35 6.70 10.51
CA GLU A 276 17.56 5.86 10.46
C GLU A 276 18.79 6.57 11.05
N LYS A 277 18.94 7.89 10.76
CA LYS A 277 20.12 8.65 11.16
C LYS A 277 20.08 9.16 12.60
N PHE A 278 18.92 9.60 13.06
CA PHE A 278 18.78 10.30 14.34
C PHE A 278 17.90 9.54 15.36
N GLY A 279 17.35 8.40 14.97
CA GLY A 279 16.38 7.66 15.77
C GLY A 279 14.96 8.24 15.68
N ARG A 280 13.95 7.42 16.09
CA ARG A 280 12.52 7.77 15.98
C ARG A 280 12.17 9.06 16.72
N VAL A 281 12.61 9.20 17.97
CA VAL A 281 12.24 10.34 18.84
C VAL A 281 12.73 11.67 18.27
N ALA A 282 13.99 11.72 17.82
CA ALA A 282 14.56 12.93 17.24
C ALA A 282 13.91 13.28 15.88
N ALA A 283 13.66 12.27 15.03
CA ALA A 283 12.97 12.46 13.76
C ALA A 283 11.53 12.98 13.94
N GLU A 284 10.82 12.50 14.96
CA GLU A 284 9.49 12.97 15.31
C GLU A 284 9.52 14.42 15.81
N ALA A 285 10.45 14.78 16.68
CA ALA A 285 10.62 16.15 17.18
C ALA A 285 10.90 17.14 16.04
N GLU A 286 11.79 16.77 15.10
CA GLU A 286 12.08 17.58 13.91
C GLU A 286 10.85 17.70 12.99
N HIS A 287 10.14 16.61 12.77
CA HIS A 287 8.93 16.60 11.96
C HIS A 287 7.85 17.51 12.55
N LEU A 288 7.62 17.44 13.86
CA LEU A 288 6.67 18.29 14.57
C LEU A 288 7.09 19.77 14.48
N THR A 289 8.37 20.09 14.56
CA THR A 289 8.88 21.45 14.47
C THR A 289 8.71 22.05 13.07
N LYS A 290 9.14 21.32 12.03
CA LYS A 290 9.14 21.81 10.64
C LYS A 290 7.77 21.77 9.95
N TRP A 291 6.92 20.80 10.32
CA TRP A 291 5.67 20.55 9.63
C TRP A 291 4.44 20.83 10.48
N ARG A 292 4.63 21.31 11.71
CA ARG A 292 3.57 21.76 12.59
C ARG A 292 2.88 22.96 11.96
N LYS A 293 1.60 22.88 11.76
CA LYS A 293 0.80 24.02 11.33
C LYS A 293 0.76 25.05 12.48
N SER A 294 0.87 26.31 12.12
CA SER A 294 1.04 27.47 12.99
C SER A 294 -0.05 27.76 14.03
N ASP A 295 -1.09 26.94 14.15
CA ASP A 295 -2.19 27.12 15.10
C ASP A 295 -1.91 26.61 16.53
N GLY A 296 -0.72 26.11 16.77
CA GLY A 296 -0.24 25.78 18.13
C GLY A 296 -0.96 24.67 18.88
N ARG A 297 -2.06 24.15 18.35
CA ARG A 297 -2.87 23.13 19.02
C ARG A 297 -2.51 21.73 18.57
N LEU A 298 -1.68 21.06 19.39
CA LEU A 298 -1.55 19.60 19.33
C LEU A 298 -2.89 18.98 19.68
N ARG A 299 -3.49 18.21 18.76
CA ARG A 299 -4.57 17.31 19.14
C ARG A 299 -4.00 16.29 20.11
N LYS A 300 -4.78 15.87 21.10
CA LYS A 300 -4.37 14.88 22.12
C LYS A 300 -3.81 13.58 21.54
N HIS A 301 -4.07 13.30 20.26
CA HIS A 301 -3.60 12.18 19.45
C HIS A 301 -2.35 12.45 18.60
N ASP A 302 -1.80 13.66 18.59
CA ASP A 302 -0.64 14.01 17.73
C ASP A 302 0.71 13.65 18.38
N ARG A 303 0.69 13.10 19.61
CA ARG A 303 1.92 12.79 20.35
C ARG A 303 2.64 11.53 19.86
N ASP A 304 1.91 10.60 19.21
CA ASP A 304 2.47 9.30 18.77
C ASP A 304 2.39 9.11 17.24
N ASN A 305 2.52 10.20 16.46
CA ASN A 305 1.94 10.20 15.12
C ASN A 305 2.95 10.14 13.96
N PHE A 306 4.26 10.25 14.21
CA PHE A 306 5.25 10.27 13.13
C PHE A 306 5.28 8.94 12.37
N GLU A 307 5.35 7.83 13.10
CA GLU A 307 5.31 6.48 12.53
C GLU A 307 4.00 6.22 11.79
N HIS A 308 2.86 6.57 12.39
CA HIS A 308 1.55 6.42 11.77
C HIS A 308 1.38 7.29 10.52
N ILE A 309 1.93 8.52 10.52
CA ILE A 309 1.93 9.39 9.34
C ILE A 309 2.77 8.76 8.22
N LEU A 310 3.97 8.28 8.53
CA LEU A 310 4.86 7.62 7.56
C LEU A 310 4.21 6.35 7.02
N ARG A 311 3.64 5.52 7.90
CA ARG A 311 2.91 4.32 7.51
C ARG A 311 1.72 4.64 6.61
N GLY A 312 0.89 5.64 6.96
CA GLY A 312 -0.24 6.07 6.14
C GLY A 312 0.18 6.57 4.74
N LYS A 313 1.34 7.25 4.65
CA LYS A 313 1.91 7.65 3.34
C LYS A 313 2.34 6.44 2.51
N LEU A 314 2.91 5.42 3.13
CA LEU A 314 3.32 4.19 2.46
C LEU A 314 2.11 3.36 2.01
N GLU A 315 1.07 3.23 2.85
CA GLU A 315 -0.19 2.59 2.46
C GLU A 315 -0.83 3.30 1.25
N PHE A 316 -0.85 4.63 1.26
CA PHE A 316 -1.34 5.40 0.11
C PHE A 316 -0.49 5.17 -1.14
N LEU A 317 0.85 5.15 -1.01
CA LEU A 317 1.76 4.84 -2.12
C LEU A 317 1.49 3.44 -2.68
N LYS A 318 1.32 2.45 -1.80
CA LYS A 318 0.96 1.06 -2.15
C LYS A 318 -0.38 1.00 -2.88
N CYS A 319 -1.39 1.73 -2.42
CA CYS A 319 -2.70 1.81 -3.10
C CYS A 319 -2.60 2.41 -4.51
N VAL A 320 -1.72 3.41 -4.72
CA VAL A 320 -1.57 4.12 -6.00
C VAL A 320 -0.75 3.32 -7.00
N GLN A 321 0.43 2.84 -6.59
CA GLN A 321 1.41 2.20 -7.48
C GLN A 321 1.30 0.69 -7.52
N GLY A 322 0.75 0.08 -6.47
CA GLY A 322 0.85 -1.35 -6.21
C GLY A 322 2.10 -1.72 -5.42
N GLU A 323 2.04 -2.84 -4.70
CA GLU A 323 3.15 -3.28 -3.83
C GLU A 323 4.38 -3.76 -4.61
N ASN A 324 4.19 -4.22 -5.85
CA ASN A 324 5.25 -4.75 -6.72
C ASN A 324 5.97 -3.68 -7.56
N GLU A 325 5.52 -2.43 -7.53
CA GLU A 325 6.24 -1.33 -8.16
C GLU A 325 7.60 -1.13 -7.46
N PRO A 326 8.75 -1.15 -8.18
CA PRO A 326 10.08 -1.21 -7.56
C PRO A 326 10.33 -0.11 -6.52
N VAL A 327 9.88 1.12 -6.78
CA VAL A 327 10.05 2.24 -5.82
C VAL A 327 9.19 2.03 -4.59
N CYS A 328 7.94 1.61 -4.75
CA CYS A 328 7.04 1.33 -3.65
C CYS A 328 7.57 0.20 -2.78
N ARG A 329 7.91 -0.94 -3.39
CA ARG A 329 8.41 -2.12 -2.71
C ARG A 329 9.68 -1.85 -1.91
N LYS A 330 10.66 -1.16 -2.53
CA LYS A 330 11.88 -0.75 -1.83
C LYS A 330 11.59 0.08 -0.58
N LEU A 331 10.62 0.99 -0.65
CA LEU A 331 10.24 1.83 0.49
C LEU A 331 9.50 1.04 1.58
N LEU A 332 8.65 0.09 1.20
CA LEU A 332 7.96 -0.78 2.15
C LEU A 332 8.94 -1.69 2.90
N LEU A 333 9.91 -2.30 2.18
CA LEU A 333 10.98 -3.09 2.79
C LEU A 333 11.85 -2.25 3.72
N ARG A 334 12.24 -1.03 3.28
CA ARG A 334 13.01 -0.10 4.10
C ARG A 334 12.27 0.29 5.38
N PHE A 335 10.96 0.52 5.30
CA PHE A 335 10.13 0.78 6.49
C PHE A 335 10.13 -0.41 7.43
N ASN A 336 9.98 -1.64 6.91
CA ASN A 336 10.03 -2.85 7.72
C ASN A 336 11.35 -3.04 8.46
N ALA A 337 12.45 -2.47 7.95
CA ALA A 337 13.78 -2.54 8.56
C ALA A 337 14.09 -1.39 9.55
N LEU A 338 13.19 -0.41 9.73
CA LEU A 338 13.42 0.67 10.68
C LEU A 338 13.45 0.14 12.13
N PRO A 339 14.36 0.61 13.00
CA PRO A 339 14.43 0.22 14.40
C PRO A 339 13.27 0.82 15.21
N ASP A 340 13.00 0.25 16.38
CA ASP A 340 12.06 0.75 17.41
C ASP A 340 10.64 1.09 16.90
N ARG A 341 10.16 0.33 15.90
CA ARG A 341 8.80 0.50 15.38
C ARG A 341 7.76 -0.04 16.37
N SER A 342 6.67 0.68 16.51
CA SER A 342 5.48 0.26 17.27
C SER A 342 4.39 -0.34 16.38
N THR A 343 4.43 -0.04 15.07
CA THR A 343 3.43 -0.55 14.11
C THR A 343 3.88 -1.88 13.48
N THR A 344 2.91 -2.66 13.02
CA THR A 344 3.17 -3.93 12.33
C THR A 344 3.88 -3.71 10.98
N SER A 345 4.73 -4.65 10.60
CA SER A 345 5.38 -4.68 9.28
C SER A 345 4.35 -4.77 8.14
N PHE A 346 4.72 -4.25 6.97
CA PHE A 346 3.99 -4.55 5.75
C PHE A 346 4.23 -6.01 5.37
N ARG A 347 3.17 -6.79 5.25
CA ARG A 347 3.26 -8.12 4.67
C ARG A 347 3.38 -7.97 3.16
N LEU A 348 4.53 -8.32 2.61
CA LEU A 348 4.81 -8.24 1.18
C LEU A 348 4.91 -9.65 0.64
N LEU A 349 4.14 -9.93 -0.40
CA LEU A 349 4.29 -11.17 -1.17
C LEU A 349 5.47 -11.01 -2.13
N PRO A 350 6.30 -12.04 -2.34
CA PRO A 350 7.36 -11.98 -3.33
C PRO A 350 6.78 -11.73 -4.72
N ALA A 351 7.38 -10.80 -5.46
CA ALA A 351 6.91 -10.46 -6.80
C ALA A 351 7.31 -11.50 -7.85
N SER A 352 8.36 -12.29 -7.56
CA SER A 352 8.86 -13.36 -8.43
C SER A 352 9.53 -14.45 -7.60
N ALA A 353 9.73 -15.64 -8.19
CA ALA A 353 10.48 -16.72 -7.56
C ALA A 353 11.91 -16.30 -7.18
N ILE A 354 12.54 -15.43 -7.98
CA ILE A 354 13.89 -14.87 -7.71
C ILE A 354 13.87 -13.98 -6.47
N GLU A 355 12.85 -13.16 -6.34
CA GLU A 355 12.70 -12.27 -5.19
C GLU A 355 12.32 -13.04 -3.93
N LEU A 356 11.52 -14.12 -4.07
CA LEU A 356 11.23 -15.06 -3.00
C LEU A 356 12.53 -15.67 -2.45
N LEU A 357 13.38 -16.20 -3.34
CA LEU A 357 14.69 -16.73 -2.98
C LEU A 357 15.57 -15.70 -2.29
N ARG A 358 15.65 -14.48 -2.84
CA ARG A 358 16.45 -13.40 -2.28
C ARG A 358 16.03 -13.01 -0.87
N GLU A 359 14.74 -12.93 -0.60
CA GLU A 359 14.21 -12.51 0.71
C GLU A 359 14.21 -13.63 1.76
N SER A 360 14.25 -14.89 1.33
CA SER A 360 14.24 -16.07 2.22
C SER A 360 15.63 -16.61 2.53
N THR A 361 16.67 -16.16 1.79
CA THR A 361 18.04 -16.72 1.85
C THR A 361 19.00 -15.70 2.46
N TYR A 362 19.88 -16.16 3.33
CA TYR A 362 20.80 -15.33 4.11
C TYR A 362 22.25 -15.79 3.92
N CYS A 363 23.18 -14.83 3.94
CA CYS A 363 24.58 -15.14 4.12
C CYS A 363 24.82 -15.63 5.54
N LEU A 364 25.66 -16.64 5.70
CA LEU A 364 26.06 -17.21 6.98
C LEU A 364 27.56 -17.00 7.15
N ASP A 365 27.96 -16.19 8.13
CA ASP A 365 29.34 -16.04 8.59
C ASP A 365 29.60 -17.04 9.71
N ILE A 366 30.69 -17.79 9.61
CA ILE A 366 31.04 -18.92 10.49
C ILE A 366 32.47 -18.72 10.99
N THR A 367 32.68 -18.82 12.28
CA THR A 367 34.00 -18.88 12.90
C THR A 367 34.17 -20.23 13.59
N LYS A 368 35.26 -20.92 13.29
CA LYS A 368 35.67 -22.16 13.98
C LYS A 368 36.95 -21.88 14.74
N TYR A 369 37.05 -22.38 15.96
CA TYR A 369 38.25 -22.37 16.77
C TYR A 369 38.96 -23.72 16.63
N VAL A 370 40.07 -23.71 15.92
CA VAL A 370 40.89 -24.93 15.76
C VAL A 370 41.90 -24.97 16.90
N GLY A 371 41.84 -26.05 17.69
CA GLY A 371 42.75 -26.24 18.82
C GLY A 371 44.19 -26.38 18.35
N PRO A 372 45.16 -26.08 19.23
CA PRO A 372 46.60 -26.27 18.89
C PRO A 372 46.92 -27.72 18.61
N SER A 373 47.63 -27.94 17.53
CA SER A 373 48.20 -29.25 17.20
C SER A 373 49.35 -29.65 18.15
N SER A 374 49.76 -28.78 19.11
CA SER A 374 50.75 -29.03 20.15
C SER A 374 50.46 -28.13 21.37
N GLU A 375 50.76 -28.66 22.57
CA GLU A 375 50.63 -27.90 23.82
C GLU A 375 51.43 -26.57 23.78
N GLY A 376 50.74 -25.45 23.93
CA GLY A 376 51.31 -24.10 24.06
C GLY A 376 51.09 -23.11 22.93
N SER A 377 50.38 -23.44 21.85
CA SER A 377 50.04 -22.52 20.76
C SER A 377 48.63 -21.93 20.90
N ALA A 378 48.44 -20.68 20.47
CA ALA A 378 47.15 -19.98 20.53
C ALA A 378 46.14 -20.66 19.57
N HIS A 379 44.86 -20.66 19.97
CA HIS A 379 43.78 -21.12 19.09
C HIS A 379 43.78 -20.33 17.77
N VAL A 380 43.74 -21.06 16.64
CA VAL A 380 43.61 -20.45 15.32
C VAL A 380 42.13 -20.24 15.02
N ARG A 381 41.78 -19.03 14.57
CA ARG A 381 40.43 -18.74 14.11
C ARG A 381 40.36 -18.94 12.60
N GLU A 382 39.47 -19.81 12.18
CA GLU A 382 39.16 -20.01 10.77
C GLU A 382 37.79 -19.39 10.45
N TYR A 383 37.72 -18.65 9.35
CA TYR A 383 36.50 -17.97 8.90
C TYR A 383 35.98 -18.61 7.62
N PHE A 384 34.72 -18.97 7.65
CA PHE A 384 34.02 -19.56 6.51
C PHE A 384 32.77 -18.78 6.22
N THR A 385 32.28 -18.92 4.99
CA THR A 385 30.96 -18.36 4.60
C THR A 385 30.11 -19.47 4.04
N GLY A 386 28.82 -19.41 4.35
CA GLY A 386 27.83 -20.36 3.84
C GLY A 386 26.53 -19.62 3.49
N THR A 387 25.53 -20.39 3.16
CA THR A 387 24.18 -19.91 2.91
C THR A 387 23.21 -20.63 3.85
N ALA A 388 22.21 -19.89 4.36
CA ALA A 388 21.10 -20.44 5.11
C ALA A 388 19.77 -19.87 4.57
N PHE A 389 18.67 -20.59 4.73
CA PHE A 389 17.37 -20.14 4.27
C PHE A 389 16.24 -20.53 5.22
N PHE A 390 15.16 -19.76 5.23
CA PHE A 390 13.98 -20.09 6.02
C PHE A 390 13.06 -21.05 5.27
N LEU A 391 12.79 -22.20 5.91
CA LEU A 391 11.88 -23.23 5.43
C LEU A 391 10.61 -23.25 6.30
N LYS A 392 9.45 -23.19 5.67
CA LYS A 392 8.15 -23.15 6.33
C LYS A 392 7.92 -24.36 7.22
N GLY A 393 7.57 -24.09 8.48
CA GLY A 393 7.32 -25.12 9.49
C GLY A 393 8.57 -25.79 10.07
N VAL A 394 9.76 -25.36 9.64
CA VAL A 394 11.06 -25.89 10.13
C VAL A 394 11.88 -24.80 10.82
N GLY A 395 12.00 -23.64 10.19
CA GLY A 395 12.85 -22.54 10.62
C GLY A 395 14.04 -22.32 9.69
N LEU A 396 15.18 -21.88 10.25
CA LEU A 396 16.40 -21.59 9.49
C LEU A 396 17.19 -22.89 9.25
N VAL A 397 17.53 -23.17 8.01
CA VAL A 397 18.19 -24.43 7.58
C VAL A 397 19.48 -24.14 6.84
N THR A 398 20.51 -24.95 7.06
CA THR A 398 21.78 -24.95 6.34
C THR A 398 22.38 -26.36 6.33
N CYS A 399 23.56 -26.53 5.71
CA CYS A 399 24.35 -27.76 5.84
C CYS A 399 25.05 -27.86 7.20
N GLU A 400 25.33 -29.09 7.69
CA GLU A 400 26.05 -29.30 8.95
C GLU A 400 27.48 -28.75 8.87
N HIS A 401 28.21 -29.03 7.78
CA HIS A 401 29.57 -28.53 7.61
C HIS A 401 29.64 -26.97 7.59
N CYS A 402 28.50 -26.27 7.38
CA CYS A 402 28.35 -24.84 7.51
C CYS A 402 28.00 -24.40 8.95
N THR A 403 28.29 -25.23 9.96
CA THR A 403 28.16 -24.86 11.38
C THR A 403 29.53 -24.61 12.02
N GLY A 404 29.56 -23.84 13.12
CA GLY A 404 30.79 -23.52 13.82
C GLY A 404 30.52 -22.97 15.22
N ASP A 405 31.57 -22.48 15.90
CA ASP A 405 31.52 -22.04 17.28
C ASP A 405 30.82 -20.69 17.44
N GLU A 406 31.06 -19.77 16.49
CA GLU A 406 30.34 -18.49 16.40
C GLU A 406 29.73 -18.37 15.01
N MET A 407 28.43 -18.05 14.98
CA MET A 407 27.70 -17.98 13.73
C MET A 407 26.77 -16.75 13.70
N GLN A 408 26.75 -16.07 12.56
CA GLN A 408 25.89 -14.92 12.32
C GLN A 408 25.27 -14.99 10.93
N ILE A 409 24.00 -14.65 10.81
CA ILE A 409 23.35 -14.47 9.51
C ILE A 409 23.10 -13.00 9.23
N TYR A 410 23.13 -12.63 7.98
CA TYR A 410 22.73 -11.31 7.50
C TYR A 410 22.17 -11.37 6.10
N HIS A 411 21.26 -10.46 5.81
CA HIS A 411 20.76 -10.29 4.44
C HIS A 411 21.71 -9.37 3.66
N PRO A 412 22.11 -9.72 2.42
CA PRO A 412 23.11 -8.95 1.66
C PRO A 412 22.76 -7.47 1.47
N ASP A 413 21.46 -7.17 1.32
CA ASP A 413 20.98 -5.77 1.19
C ASP A 413 21.02 -5.00 2.52
N ARG A 414 21.30 -5.68 3.64
CA ARG A 414 21.26 -5.16 5.01
C ARG A 414 22.44 -5.68 5.84
N LYS A 415 23.65 -5.63 5.29
CA LYS A 415 24.90 -6.17 5.89
C LYS A 415 25.21 -5.64 7.28
N HIS A 416 24.68 -4.47 7.63
CA HIS A 416 24.85 -3.86 8.96
C HIS A 416 23.95 -4.51 10.03
N LEU A 417 22.95 -5.30 9.62
CA LEU A 417 22.07 -6.05 10.52
C LEU A 417 22.51 -7.52 10.53
N LYS A 418 23.33 -7.88 11.49
CA LYS A 418 23.76 -9.25 11.73
C LYS A 418 23.02 -9.84 12.92
N TYR A 419 22.62 -11.10 12.80
CA TYR A 419 21.86 -11.82 13.80
C TYR A 419 22.63 -13.09 14.20
N ARG A 420 22.82 -13.28 15.49
CA ARG A 420 23.49 -14.48 16.02
C ARG A 420 22.57 -15.68 15.87
N VAL A 421 23.15 -16.78 15.47
CA VAL A 421 22.45 -18.07 15.32
C VAL A 421 23.25 -19.17 15.99
N HIS A 422 22.55 -20.24 16.38
CA HIS A 422 23.15 -21.41 17.01
C HIS A 422 22.53 -22.69 16.42
N PRO A 423 23.27 -23.79 16.29
CA PRO A 423 22.69 -25.06 15.89
C PRO A 423 21.66 -25.55 16.93
N LEU A 424 20.41 -25.74 16.49
CA LEU A 424 19.33 -26.28 17.32
C LEU A 424 19.27 -27.81 17.19
N LYS A 425 19.37 -28.31 15.96
CA LYS A 425 19.43 -29.74 15.64
C LYS A 425 20.45 -29.94 14.51
N VAL A 426 21.22 -31.00 14.62
CA VAL A 426 22.28 -31.36 13.65
C VAL A 426 22.23 -32.83 13.31
N ASP A 427 22.38 -33.14 12.03
CA ASP A 427 22.63 -34.50 11.53
C ASP A 427 23.90 -34.48 10.65
N ALA A 428 25.01 -34.82 11.25
CA ALA A 428 26.32 -34.84 10.57
C ALA A 428 26.41 -35.90 9.46
N LEU A 429 25.65 -37.00 9.56
CA LEU A 429 25.62 -38.05 8.52
C LEU A 429 24.82 -37.58 7.30
N ALA A 430 23.74 -36.88 7.54
CA ALA A 430 22.92 -36.30 6.48
C ALA A 430 23.47 -34.97 5.98
N ASP A 431 24.41 -34.34 6.68
CA ASP A 431 24.94 -33.00 6.41
C ASP A 431 23.84 -31.95 6.43
N VAL A 432 23.05 -31.90 7.50
CA VAL A 432 21.92 -30.97 7.69
C VAL A 432 21.97 -30.38 9.08
N ALA A 433 21.72 -29.06 9.17
CA ALA A 433 21.51 -28.36 10.44
C ALA A 433 20.27 -27.48 10.39
N ILE A 434 19.52 -27.45 11.49
CA ILE A 434 18.47 -26.50 11.78
C ILE A 434 19.03 -25.52 12.81
N LEU A 435 18.95 -24.22 12.51
CA LEU A 435 19.52 -23.18 13.35
C LEU A 435 18.42 -22.40 14.10
N GLU A 436 18.72 -22.04 15.33
CA GLU A 436 17.95 -21.09 16.13
C GLU A 436 18.53 -19.69 15.98
N VAL A 437 17.67 -18.68 15.82
CA VAL A 437 18.06 -17.27 15.82
C VAL A 437 17.94 -16.75 17.24
N LEU A 438 19.07 -16.34 17.83
CA LEU A 438 19.14 -15.88 19.21
C LEU A 438 18.65 -14.44 19.39
N ASP A 439 18.74 -13.62 18.34
CA ASP A 439 18.37 -12.22 18.39
C ASP A 439 16.88 -12.00 18.06
N THR A 440 16.13 -11.39 18.96
CA THR A 440 14.67 -11.13 18.82
C THR A 440 14.32 -10.11 17.76
N MET A 441 15.33 -9.42 17.19
CA MET A 441 15.16 -8.29 16.26
C MET A 441 15.06 -8.70 14.78
N LEU A 442 15.05 -10.00 14.48
CA LEU A 442 14.88 -10.43 13.09
C LEU A 442 13.50 -10.01 12.57
N PRO A 443 13.42 -9.38 11.38
CA PRO A 443 12.14 -8.88 10.83
C PRO A 443 11.08 -9.97 10.73
N SER A 444 9.89 -9.70 11.27
CA SER A 444 8.69 -10.53 11.12
C SER A 444 7.64 -9.76 10.30
N PRO A 445 6.89 -10.37 9.36
CA PRO A 445 6.92 -11.78 9.01
C PRO A 445 8.14 -12.13 8.14
N ARG A 446 8.69 -13.31 8.36
CA ARG A 446 9.77 -13.89 7.55
C ARG A 446 9.20 -14.40 6.23
N VAL A 447 9.98 -14.28 5.17
CA VAL A 447 9.68 -14.97 3.91
C VAL A 447 10.24 -16.38 4.02
N GLU A 448 9.40 -17.38 3.89
CA GLU A 448 9.75 -18.80 4.05
C GLU A 448 9.50 -19.54 2.74
N LEU A 449 10.42 -20.43 2.38
CA LEU A 449 10.26 -21.33 1.24
C LEU A 449 9.39 -22.51 1.65
N GLU A 450 8.72 -23.12 0.69
CA GLU A 450 7.92 -24.34 0.92
C GLU A 450 8.68 -25.58 0.43
N ALA A 451 8.63 -26.66 1.21
CA ALA A 451 9.24 -27.92 0.83
C ALA A 451 8.43 -28.63 -0.29
N ALA A 452 9.13 -29.24 -1.24
CA ALA A 452 8.52 -30.10 -2.23
C ALA A 452 7.92 -31.36 -1.57
N VAL A 453 6.77 -31.78 -2.06
CA VAL A 453 6.10 -33.01 -1.61
C VAL A 453 6.57 -34.23 -2.42
N SER A 454 6.94 -34.00 -3.68
CA SER A 454 7.33 -35.05 -4.62
C SER A 454 8.85 -35.20 -4.67
N ALA A 455 9.34 -36.43 -4.83
CA ALA A 455 10.74 -36.71 -5.15
C ALA A 455 11.04 -36.19 -6.57
N VAL A 456 12.30 -35.79 -6.78
CA VAL A 456 12.82 -35.32 -8.06
C VAL A 456 13.34 -36.50 -8.88
N ALA A 457 13.11 -36.45 -10.18
CA ALA A 457 13.58 -37.45 -11.12
C ALA A 457 14.88 -37.02 -11.84
N ILE A 458 15.61 -37.96 -12.38
CA ILE A 458 16.76 -37.70 -13.27
C ILE A 458 16.22 -36.99 -14.51
N GLY A 459 16.89 -35.90 -14.91
CA GLY A 459 16.49 -35.02 -16.02
C GLY A 459 15.60 -33.83 -15.59
N ASP A 460 15.21 -33.76 -14.33
CA ASP A 460 14.45 -32.60 -13.86
C ASP A 460 15.33 -31.34 -13.78
N GLU A 461 14.83 -30.23 -14.33
CA GLU A 461 15.47 -28.91 -14.17
C GLU A 461 15.33 -28.42 -12.72
N VAL A 462 16.44 -28.04 -12.13
CA VAL A 462 16.50 -27.51 -10.77
C VAL A 462 17.27 -26.18 -10.74
N ARG A 463 17.06 -25.40 -9.67
CA ARG A 463 17.74 -24.11 -9.46
C ARG A 463 18.43 -24.14 -8.11
N VAL A 464 19.74 -23.95 -8.12
CA VAL A 464 20.55 -23.80 -6.91
C VAL A 464 20.71 -22.31 -6.61
N ALA A 465 20.42 -21.89 -5.39
CA ALA A 465 20.54 -20.50 -4.99
C ALA A 465 21.41 -20.34 -3.74
N GLY A 466 22.18 -19.24 -3.67
CA GLY A 466 23.02 -18.92 -2.52
C GLY A 466 23.95 -17.75 -2.77
N PHE A 467 24.89 -17.52 -1.86
CA PHE A 467 25.80 -16.37 -1.88
C PHE A 467 27.25 -16.83 -2.07
N PRO A 468 27.79 -16.83 -3.31
CA PRO A 468 29.16 -17.22 -3.56
C PRO A 468 30.17 -16.35 -2.81
N ALA A 469 31.15 -16.98 -2.15
CA ALA A 469 32.18 -16.30 -1.35
C ALA A 469 33.07 -15.33 -2.15
N LYS A 470 33.26 -15.60 -3.44
CA LYS A 470 34.10 -14.78 -4.35
C LYS A 470 33.39 -13.58 -4.98
N PHE A 471 32.07 -13.38 -4.76
CA PHE A 471 31.35 -12.23 -5.31
C PHE A 471 31.29 -11.09 -4.29
N PRO A 472 31.97 -9.94 -4.55
CA PRO A 472 32.17 -8.90 -3.53
C PRO A 472 30.90 -8.13 -3.12
N GLU A 473 29.78 -8.27 -3.80
CA GLU A 473 28.62 -7.40 -3.56
C GLU A 473 27.37 -8.12 -2.99
N GLY A 474 27.50 -9.37 -2.57
CA GLY A 474 26.40 -10.08 -1.89
C GLY A 474 25.17 -10.28 -2.76
N SER A 475 25.32 -10.40 -4.07
CA SER A 475 24.25 -10.77 -4.96
C SER A 475 23.97 -12.26 -4.86
N ILE A 476 22.69 -12.63 -4.72
CA ILE A 476 22.32 -14.05 -4.79
C ILE A 476 22.63 -14.60 -6.17
N SER A 477 23.35 -15.71 -6.20
CA SER A 477 23.58 -16.50 -7.42
C SER A 477 22.43 -17.49 -7.56
N ILE A 478 21.87 -17.62 -8.76
CA ILE A 478 20.87 -18.64 -9.08
C ILE A 478 21.34 -19.36 -10.33
N ALA A 479 21.83 -20.57 -10.14
CA ALA A 479 22.27 -21.44 -11.23
C ALA A 479 21.14 -22.39 -11.63
N ARG A 480 20.87 -22.51 -12.94
CA ARG A 480 20.02 -23.56 -13.50
C ARG A 480 20.88 -24.76 -13.84
N THR A 481 20.42 -25.91 -13.45
CA THR A 481 21.09 -27.19 -13.66
C THR A 481 20.06 -28.32 -13.73
N GLU A 482 20.50 -29.54 -14.01
CA GLU A 482 19.66 -30.72 -14.08
C GLU A 482 20.12 -31.76 -13.09
N VAL A 483 19.19 -32.59 -12.60
CA VAL A 483 19.49 -33.77 -11.80
C VAL A 483 20.01 -34.86 -12.74
N ILE A 484 21.26 -35.21 -12.61
CA ILE A 484 21.90 -36.20 -13.49
C ILE A 484 21.93 -37.61 -12.91
N ALA A 485 21.87 -37.77 -11.60
CA ALA A 485 21.82 -39.05 -10.92
C ALA A 485 21.19 -38.94 -9.53
N THR A 486 20.73 -40.08 -9.03
CA THR A 486 20.31 -40.27 -7.65
C THR A 486 21.09 -41.49 -7.12
N TYR A 487 21.75 -41.35 -5.98
CA TYR A 487 22.47 -42.46 -5.39
C TYR A 487 22.28 -42.51 -3.87
N ASP A 488 22.55 -43.71 -3.34
CA ASP A 488 22.47 -43.98 -1.91
C ASP A 488 23.90 -44.15 -1.36
N ARG A 489 24.34 -43.23 -0.50
CA ARG A 489 25.66 -43.25 0.12
C ARG A 489 25.95 -44.57 0.91
N SER A 490 24.92 -45.26 1.40
CA SER A 490 25.11 -46.52 2.13
C SER A 490 25.69 -47.66 1.29
N ARG A 491 25.56 -47.57 -0.04
CA ARG A 491 26.01 -48.58 -1.00
C ARG A 491 27.47 -48.39 -1.46
N HIS A 492 28.14 -47.33 -1.00
CA HIS A 492 29.54 -47.08 -1.36
C HIS A 492 30.47 -47.66 -0.27
N PRO A 493 31.21 -48.77 -0.51
CA PRO A 493 31.88 -49.54 0.53
C PRO A 493 33.10 -48.88 1.17
N VAL A 494 33.56 -47.74 0.65
CA VAL A 494 34.87 -47.18 1.05
C VAL A 494 34.78 -45.97 1.99
N ILE A 495 33.66 -45.26 2.08
CA ILE A 495 33.65 -43.92 2.71
C ILE A 495 32.67 -43.74 3.88
N TRP A 496 31.60 -44.49 4.03
CA TRP A 496 30.57 -44.19 5.05
C TRP A 496 29.97 -45.46 5.70
N LYS A 497 30.22 -45.65 6.97
CA LYS A 497 29.46 -46.56 7.85
C LYS A 497 28.36 -45.74 8.51
N GLY A 498 27.16 -45.71 7.95
CA GLY A 498 26.03 -45.02 8.53
C GLY A 498 24.77 -45.01 7.64
N ASP A 499 23.65 -44.59 8.18
CA ASP A 499 22.32 -44.69 7.56
C ASP A 499 22.27 -44.16 6.12
N ALA A 500 21.53 -44.92 5.29
CA ALA A 500 21.30 -44.66 3.88
C ALA A 500 20.68 -43.27 3.64
N THR A 501 21.46 -42.32 3.16
CA THR A 501 20.96 -41.00 2.78
C THR A 501 21.04 -40.87 1.26
N VAL A 502 19.90 -40.79 0.63
CA VAL A 502 19.81 -40.49 -0.80
C VAL A 502 20.42 -39.12 -1.07
N ARG A 503 21.19 -39.00 -2.16
CA ARG A 503 21.70 -37.73 -2.68
C ARG A 503 21.29 -37.58 -4.13
N TYR A 504 21.04 -36.33 -4.54
CA TYR A 504 20.93 -35.98 -5.95
C TYR A 504 22.30 -35.46 -6.43
N LEU A 505 22.72 -35.88 -7.61
CA LEU A 505 23.84 -35.27 -8.32
C LEU A 505 23.29 -34.29 -9.34
N ILE A 506 23.92 -33.13 -9.43
CA ILE A 506 23.56 -32.07 -10.38
C ILE A 506 24.77 -31.81 -11.32
N GLU A 507 24.46 -31.43 -12.56
CA GLU A 507 25.45 -31.23 -13.62
C GLU A 507 26.40 -30.05 -13.32
N LYS A 508 25.86 -28.91 -12.83
CA LYS A 508 26.66 -27.72 -12.56
C LYS A 508 27.01 -27.57 -11.09
N GLY A 509 28.25 -27.19 -10.86
CA GLY A 509 28.81 -27.05 -9.52
C GLY A 509 28.10 -26.05 -8.63
N VAL A 510 28.16 -26.30 -7.33
CA VAL A 510 27.76 -25.39 -6.25
C VAL A 510 29.02 -24.62 -5.85
N PRO A 511 29.14 -23.31 -6.16
CA PRO A 511 30.30 -22.50 -5.79
C PRO A 511 30.49 -22.40 -4.27
N ASP A 512 31.73 -22.14 -3.82
CA ASP A 512 32.03 -21.86 -2.42
C ASP A 512 31.14 -20.72 -1.89
N GLY A 513 30.59 -20.89 -0.69
CA GLY A 513 29.65 -19.97 -0.07
C GLY A 513 28.18 -20.24 -0.40
N VAL A 514 27.87 -20.98 -1.46
CA VAL A 514 26.50 -21.41 -1.80
C VAL A 514 26.05 -22.62 -0.99
N SER A 515 27.01 -23.38 -0.42
CA SER A 515 26.72 -24.52 0.47
C SER A 515 25.68 -24.17 1.55
N GLY A 516 24.72 -25.04 1.76
CA GLY A 516 23.57 -24.82 2.64
C GLY A 516 22.41 -24.02 2.01
N GLY A 517 22.60 -23.54 0.77
CA GLY A 517 21.57 -22.81 0.03
C GLY A 517 20.46 -23.73 -0.51
N PRO A 518 19.25 -23.17 -0.77
CA PRO A 518 18.11 -23.95 -1.24
C PRO A 518 18.29 -24.39 -2.70
N VAL A 519 17.88 -25.62 -2.98
CA VAL A 519 17.72 -26.16 -4.33
C VAL A 519 16.22 -26.32 -4.60
N LEU A 520 15.74 -25.75 -5.69
CA LEU A 520 14.31 -25.63 -6.02
C LEU A 520 13.97 -26.39 -7.30
N ASP A 521 12.78 -26.95 -7.34
CA ASP A 521 12.18 -27.48 -8.57
C ASP A 521 11.69 -26.33 -9.50
N ALA A 522 11.16 -26.69 -10.66
CA ALA A 522 10.60 -25.77 -11.64
C ALA A 522 9.41 -24.95 -11.10
N ARG A 523 8.74 -25.42 -10.04
CA ARG A 523 7.61 -24.76 -9.37
C ARG A 523 8.06 -23.82 -8.25
N GLY A 524 9.36 -23.80 -7.92
CA GLY A 524 9.91 -22.99 -6.83
C GLY A 524 9.81 -23.64 -5.45
N MET A 525 9.55 -24.94 -5.38
CA MET A 525 9.50 -25.69 -4.13
C MET A 525 10.89 -26.25 -3.79
N VAL A 526 11.26 -26.22 -2.51
CA VAL A 526 12.58 -26.71 -2.05
C VAL A 526 12.63 -28.23 -2.11
N ILE A 527 13.54 -28.76 -2.93
CA ILE A 527 13.82 -30.21 -3.07
C ILE A 527 14.98 -30.63 -2.20
N GLY A 528 15.85 -29.71 -1.77
CA GLY A 528 17.01 -30.00 -0.96
C GLY A 528 17.94 -28.82 -0.73
N LEU A 529 19.12 -29.11 -0.19
CA LEU A 529 20.20 -28.17 0.08
C LEU A 529 21.40 -28.48 -0.83
N GLY A 530 21.98 -27.43 -1.41
CA GLY A 530 23.24 -27.55 -2.17
C GLY A 530 24.43 -27.81 -1.24
N VAL A 531 25.21 -28.83 -1.54
CA VAL A 531 26.45 -29.13 -0.86
C VAL A 531 27.62 -28.69 -1.75
N LYS A 532 28.76 -28.38 -1.15
CA LYS A 532 29.99 -28.01 -1.85
C LYS A 532 30.27 -29.00 -3.02
N GLY A 533 30.49 -28.42 -4.20
CA GLY A 533 30.91 -29.17 -5.39
C GLY A 533 32.43 -29.18 -5.56
N PRO A 534 32.93 -29.54 -6.76
CA PRO A 534 34.35 -29.61 -7.05
C PRO A 534 35.03 -28.27 -6.76
N SER A 535 36.21 -28.34 -6.12
CA SER A 535 37.09 -27.19 -5.90
C SER A 535 38.25 -27.23 -6.91
N GLU A 536 39.05 -26.13 -6.95
CA GLU A 536 40.31 -26.14 -7.73
C GLU A 536 41.25 -27.23 -7.27
N ASP A 537 41.19 -27.63 -5.97
CA ASP A 537 42.02 -28.65 -5.36
C ASP A 537 41.46 -30.07 -5.55
N ASP A 538 40.16 -30.24 -5.84
CA ASP A 538 39.51 -31.52 -6.08
C ASP A 538 38.38 -31.43 -7.14
N PRO A 539 38.77 -31.46 -8.42
CA PRO A 539 37.82 -31.30 -9.53
C PRO A 539 36.90 -32.51 -9.77
N LEU A 540 37.15 -33.64 -9.09
CA LEU A 540 36.40 -34.88 -9.28
C LEU A 540 35.23 -35.05 -8.30
N VAL A 541 35.08 -34.18 -7.31
CA VAL A 541 33.97 -34.26 -6.37
C VAL A 541 32.67 -33.84 -7.08
N PRO A 542 31.66 -34.71 -7.13
CA PRO A 542 30.38 -34.37 -7.75
C PRO A 542 29.64 -33.33 -6.95
N CYS A 543 28.84 -32.50 -7.64
CA CYS A 543 27.96 -31.55 -7.01
C CYS A 543 26.75 -32.25 -6.43
N GLU A 544 26.62 -32.21 -5.12
CA GLU A 544 25.60 -32.95 -4.39
C GLU A 544 24.49 -32.02 -3.88
N VAL A 545 23.29 -32.58 -3.79
CA VAL A 545 22.15 -31.99 -3.13
C VAL A 545 21.64 -32.95 -2.06
N VAL A 546 21.56 -32.46 -0.83
CA VAL A 546 20.91 -33.16 0.27
C VAL A 546 19.40 -33.05 0.11
N PRO A 547 18.66 -34.16 -0.02
CA PRO A 547 17.21 -34.09 -0.19
C PRO A 547 16.51 -33.43 1.00
N ILE A 548 15.43 -32.71 0.73
CA ILE A 548 14.63 -32.05 1.77
C ILE A 548 14.03 -33.02 2.79
N SER A 549 13.87 -34.29 2.41
CA SER A 549 13.45 -35.37 3.32
C SER A 549 14.41 -35.58 4.49
N ALA A 550 15.72 -35.28 4.33
CA ALA A 550 16.70 -35.34 5.42
C ALA A 550 16.38 -34.29 6.50
N VAL A 551 16.04 -33.04 6.09
CA VAL A 551 15.59 -31.98 7.01
C VAL A 551 14.32 -32.39 7.73
N GLN A 552 13.35 -32.96 7.01
CA GLN A 552 12.08 -33.42 7.57
C GLN A 552 12.26 -34.57 8.58
N ARG A 553 13.22 -35.47 8.35
CA ARG A 553 13.58 -36.51 9.33
C ARG A 553 14.19 -35.92 10.60
N LEU A 554 15.19 -35.03 10.43
CA LEU A 554 15.83 -34.35 11.56
C LEU A 554 14.83 -33.61 12.44
N LEU A 555 13.76 -33.02 11.85
CA LEU A 555 12.71 -32.37 12.60
C LEU A 555 11.90 -33.33 13.48
N ARG A 556 11.72 -34.60 13.02
CA ARG A 556 10.92 -35.64 13.71
C ARG A 556 11.70 -36.41 14.79
N THR A 557 13.01 -36.36 14.76
CA THR A 557 13.84 -36.92 15.85
C THR A 557 13.74 -35.99 17.06
N SER A 558 13.10 -36.48 18.13
CA SER A 558 12.91 -35.81 19.42
C SER A 558 14.21 -35.59 20.18
#